data_806d734d2d680c981ea41cda8a014ef0
#
_entry.id   806d734d2d680c981ea41cda8a014ef0
#
_cell.length_a   1.000
_cell.length_b   1.000
_cell.length_c   1.000
_cell.angle_alpha   90.00
_cell.angle_beta   90.00
_cell.angle_gamma   90.00
#
_symmetry.space_group_name_H-M   'P 1'
#
loop_
_entity.id
_entity.type
_entity.pdbx_description
1 polymer ?
#
loop_
_entity_poly.entity_id
_entity_poly.type
_entity_poly.pdbx_seq_one_letter_code
_entity_poly.pdbx_strand_id
1 'polypeptide(L)'
;MTGHPRVNPVVIRSVSAALSLFVATVSLAAADWPNWRGPLGSGVSTETGLPNTWSATQNVAWKAALAGVGVSSPIVSGDQVYVTSQVGAGVRQPGNHPRLAQGASAAGSGERALTAAGGDSKTFFVVQAFGRADGKLLWEHRMEASGELPGVHDKHNMASSSPVSDGRMVYAWFATGQIVALDRTGKVVWNRHLGKEISPFEINWGHSSSPTLHGNLLLLLCDHAPASYLLAVDKETGKQVWKADRGKGRTSYSTPFVVEAGGRSEIVVNSSERVDAYDAKDGTLLWHVGGSNQFPIPVGSYENGMIYMSRGYRSGPYMAVRPGGRGDVSATNVAWQVSTGAPYVSSLVHYRGRVYMANDVGVLSAIDAKTGARVWQERTSGVFSASPVAADGKIYFLSETGETVVLSTEGPSIIARNDLGERALASPAISGGRIFIRTDGHLFAVGK
;
A
#
# COMPACT_ATOMS: atom_id res chain seq x y z
N MET A 1 91.74 -37.43 32.73
CA MET A 1 90.80 -37.99 31.73
C MET A 1 89.48 -37.28 31.87
N THR A 2 89.31 -36.30 31.05
CA THR A 2 88.14 -35.33 31.15
C THR A 2 87.23 -35.55 29.95
N GLY A 3 86.08 -36.09 30.20
CA GLY A 3 85.05 -36.28 29.18
C GLY A 3 84.14 -35.07 29.10
N HIS A 4 84.06 -34.46 27.94
CA HIS A 4 83.08 -33.38 27.63
C HIS A 4 81.76 -33.98 27.15
N PRO A 5 80.59 -33.51 27.62
CA PRO A 5 79.34 -33.96 27.06
C PRO A 5 79.01 -33.16 25.77
N ARG A 6 78.54 -33.87 24.75
CA ARG A 6 78.06 -33.33 23.49
C ARG A 6 76.63 -32.82 23.68
N VAL A 7 76.41 -31.54 23.34
CA VAL A 7 75.04 -30.92 23.28
C VAL A 7 74.50 -31.13 21.86
N ASN A 8 73.36 -31.78 21.76
CA ASN A 8 72.58 -31.89 20.51
C ASN A 8 71.79 -30.61 20.24
N PRO A 9 71.74 -30.07 18.99
CA PRO A 9 70.94 -28.93 18.67
C PRO A 9 69.45 -29.31 18.52
N VAL A 10 68.56 -28.58 19.25
CA VAL A 10 67.09 -28.66 19.12
C VAL A 10 66.66 -27.90 17.87
N VAL A 11 66.13 -28.62 16.89
CA VAL A 11 65.53 -28.03 15.69
C VAL A 11 64.08 -27.54 16.04
N ILE A 12 63.93 -26.25 16.19
CA ILE A 12 62.64 -25.64 16.33
C ILE A 12 61.93 -25.51 14.94
N ARG A 13 60.90 -26.34 14.66
CA ARG A 13 60.11 -26.23 13.49
C ARG A 13 59.01 -25.17 13.77
N SER A 14 59.11 -24.02 13.13
CA SER A 14 58.07 -23.00 13.12
C SER A 14 56.88 -23.48 12.28
N VAL A 15 55.75 -23.73 12.92
CA VAL A 15 54.47 -23.99 12.24
C VAL A 15 53.78 -22.63 12.03
N SER A 16 53.83 -22.10 10.82
CA SER A 16 53.06 -20.91 10.43
C SER A 16 51.64 -21.35 10.15
N ALA A 17 50.72 -21.08 11.09
CA ALA A 17 49.29 -21.21 10.87
C ALA A 17 48.78 -20.01 10.08
N ALA A 18 48.46 -20.19 8.80
CA ALA A 18 47.77 -19.19 7.99
C ALA A 18 46.30 -19.15 8.42
N LEU A 19 45.93 -18.11 9.15
CA LEU A 19 44.55 -17.84 9.53
C LEU A 19 43.83 -17.22 8.31
N SER A 20 43.12 -18.04 7.53
CA SER A 20 42.25 -17.56 6.44
C SER A 20 41.03 -16.93 7.04
N LEU A 21 40.95 -15.58 6.98
CA LEU A 21 39.79 -14.82 7.37
C LEU A 21 38.70 -15.02 6.30
N PHE A 22 37.74 -15.91 6.56
CA PHE A 22 36.51 -16.00 5.75
C PHE A 22 35.64 -14.80 6.11
N VAL A 23 35.69 -13.75 5.29
CA VAL A 23 34.70 -12.68 5.33
C VAL A 23 33.40 -13.24 4.73
N ALA A 24 32.52 -13.73 5.59
CA ALA A 24 31.17 -14.06 5.18
C ALA A 24 30.47 -12.74 4.81
N THR A 25 30.33 -12.49 3.52
CA THR A 25 29.43 -11.43 3.04
C THR A 25 28.00 -11.85 3.39
N VAL A 26 27.47 -11.31 4.49
CA VAL A 26 26.04 -11.40 4.77
C VAL A 26 25.35 -10.58 3.70
N SER A 27 24.85 -11.22 2.64
CA SER A 27 23.88 -10.60 1.75
C SER A 27 22.65 -10.31 2.59
N LEU A 28 22.47 -9.07 3.00
CA LEU A 28 21.17 -8.62 3.50
C LEU A 28 20.17 -8.90 2.37
N ALA A 29 19.29 -9.87 2.59
CA ALA A 29 18.18 -10.08 1.69
C ALA A 29 17.40 -8.75 1.63
N ALA A 30 17.16 -8.27 0.41
CA ALA A 30 16.40 -7.05 0.22
C ALA A 30 15.04 -7.19 0.90
N ALA A 31 14.62 -6.16 1.63
CA ALA A 31 13.35 -6.18 2.33
C ALA A 31 12.19 -6.28 1.33
N ASP A 32 11.24 -7.16 1.60
CA ASP A 32 10.02 -7.27 0.82
C ASP A 32 9.08 -6.09 1.11
N TRP A 33 8.22 -5.77 0.13
CA TRP A 33 7.10 -4.83 0.23
C TRP A 33 5.80 -5.57 -0.10
N PRO A 34 5.36 -6.54 0.75
CA PRO A 34 4.45 -7.60 0.38
C PRO A 34 2.97 -7.19 0.32
N ASN A 35 2.65 -5.97 0.73
CA ASN A 35 1.30 -5.41 0.67
C ASN A 35 1.34 -3.91 0.38
N TRP A 36 0.18 -3.33 0.13
CA TRP A 36 0.04 -1.88 0.03
C TRP A 36 0.55 -1.20 1.28
N ARG A 37 1.45 -0.22 1.10
CA ARG A 37 2.15 0.52 2.16
C ARG A 37 3.18 -0.30 2.95
N GLY A 38 3.69 -1.40 2.38
CA GLY A 38 4.82 -2.16 2.89
C GLY A 38 4.51 -3.11 4.03
N PRO A 39 5.52 -3.74 4.60
CA PRO A 39 5.36 -4.90 5.49
C PRO A 39 4.46 -4.64 6.72
N LEU A 40 4.44 -3.40 7.21
CA LEU A 40 3.60 -3.00 8.34
C LEU A 40 2.37 -2.16 7.94
N GLY A 41 2.11 -1.99 6.64
CA GLY A 41 1.03 -1.11 6.15
C GLY A 41 1.22 0.37 6.50
N SER A 42 2.39 0.76 6.97
CA SER A 42 2.69 2.11 7.49
C SER A 42 3.19 3.09 6.43
N GLY A 43 3.66 2.60 5.27
CA GLY A 43 4.34 3.39 4.26
C GLY A 43 5.82 3.64 4.55
N VAL A 44 6.40 2.93 5.52
CA VAL A 44 7.80 3.12 5.95
C VAL A 44 8.66 1.94 5.57
N SER A 45 9.85 2.21 5.02
CA SER A 45 10.91 1.23 4.81
C SER A 45 12.11 1.52 5.72
N THR A 46 12.80 0.48 6.13
CA THR A 46 14.08 0.55 6.85
C THR A 46 15.28 0.59 5.91
N GLU A 47 15.06 0.50 4.60
CA GLU A 47 16.14 0.53 3.61
C GLU A 47 16.82 1.89 3.54
N THR A 48 18.09 1.88 3.18
CA THR A 48 18.97 3.05 3.04
C THR A 48 19.59 3.08 1.64
N GLY A 49 20.21 4.21 1.27
CA GLY A 49 20.85 4.35 -0.04
C GLY A 49 19.86 4.52 -1.19
N LEU A 50 18.61 4.90 -0.88
CA LEU A 50 17.57 5.08 -1.89
C LEU A 50 17.84 6.28 -2.81
N PRO A 51 17.42 6.22 -4.08
CA PRO A 51 17.67 7.28 -5.05
C PRO A 51 17.03 8.60 -4.64
N ASN A 52 17.75 9.69 -4.86
CA ASN A 52 17.24 11.06 -4.71
C ASN A 52 16.73 11.60 -6.04
N THR A 53 17.42 11.25 -7.13
CA THR A 53 17.18 11.84 -8.46
C THR A 53 16.97 10.76 -9.50
N TRP A 54 15.98 10.97 -10.36
CA TRP A 54 15.68 10.17 -11.56
C TRP A 54 14.84 10.97 -12.55
N SER A 55 14.68 10.45 -13.74
CA SER A 55 13.74 10.93 -14.75
C SER A 55 13.17 9.74 -15.53
N ALA A 56 12.41 9.98 -16.57
CA ALA A 56 11.90 8.90 -17.42
C ALA A 56 13.00 8.04 -18.07
N THR A 57 14.24 8.56 -18.16
CA THR A 57 15.37 7.92 -18.85
C THR A 57 16.66 7.83 -18.02
N GLN A 58 16.70 8.47 -16.86
CA GLN A 58 17.89 8.48 -16.00
C GLN A 58 17.59 7.81 -14.66
N ASN A 59 18.52 7.02 -14.17
CA ASN A 59 18.43 6.29 -12.91
C ASN A 59 17.20 5.39 -12.83
N VAL A 60 16.78 4.83 -13.98
CA VAL A 60 15.74 3.81 -14.13
C VAL A 60 16.45 2.49 -14.41
N ALA A 61 16.35 1.55 -13.48
CA ALA A 61 16.92 0.20 -13.65
C ALA A 61 16.19 -0.54 -14.77
N TRP A 62 14.87 -0.42 -14.80
CA TRP A 62 14.03 -0.98 -15.83
C TRP A 62 12.64 -0.31 -15.88
N LYS A 63 11.99 -0.48 -17.03
CA LYS A 63 10.61 -0.04 -17.31
C LYS A 63 9.88 -1.18 -18.01
N ALA A 64 8.73 -1.59 -17.51
CA ALA A 64 7.91 -2.67 -18.05
C ALA A 64 6.52 -2.17 -18.43
N ALA A 65 6.02 -2.56 -19.60
CA ALA A 65 4.66 -2.23 -20.06
C ALA A 65 3.62 -3.04 -19.28
N LEU A 66 2.48 -2.41 -18.95
CA LEU A 66 1.36 -3.02 -18.26
C LEU A 66 0.28 -3.45 -19.27
N ALA A 67 -0.40 -4.57 -18.98
CA ALA A 67 -1.43 -5.14 -19.84
C ALA A 67 -2.66 -4.23 -20.00
N GLY A 68 -2.93 -3.37 -19.02
CA GLY A 68 -4.11 -2.53 -19.01
C GLY A 68 -4.06 -1.43 -17.97
N VAL A 69 -5.18 -0.77 -17.75
CA VAL A 69 -5.30 0.31 -16.77
C VAL A 69 -5.39 -0.24 -15.35
N GLY A 70 -4.84 0.48 -14.39
CA GLY A 70 -4.91 0.12 -12.99
C GLY A 70 -4.31 1.18 -12.09
N VAL A 71 -4.80 1.25 -10.85
CA VAL A 71 -4.25 2.11 -9.80
C VAL A 71 -3.79 1.32 -8.57
N SER A 72 -3.73 -0.01 -8.68
CA SER A 72 -3.14 -0.83 -7.63
C SER A 72 -1.67 -0.46 -7.43
N SER A 73 -1.25 -0.32 -6.19
CA SER A 73 0.16 -0.14 -5.86
C SER A 73 0.93 -1.43 -6.17
N PRO A 74 2.16 -1.33 -6.68
CA PRO A 74 3.01 -2.50 -6.81
C PRO A 74 3.33 -3.06 -5.42
N ILE A 75 3.44 -4.40 -5.34
CA ILE A 75 3.98 -5.09 -4.19
C ILE A 75 5.19 -5.91 -4.63
N VAL A 76 6.12 -6.13 -3.70
CA VAL A 76 7.34 -6.88 -3.95
C VAL A 76 7.44 -8.01 -2.95
N SER A 77 7.61 -9.23 -3.45
CA SER A 77 7.82 -10.40 -2.62
C SER A 77 8.86 -11.32 -3.25
N GLY A 78 9.97 -11.51 -2.54
CA GLY A 78 11.14 -12.22 -3.03
C GLY A 78 11.72 -11.57 -4.30
N ASP A 79 11.76 -12.31 -5.38
CA ASP A 79 12.29 -11.88 -6.69
C ASP A 79 11.22 -11.35 -7.66
N GLN A 80 9.97 -11.18 -7.21
CA GLN A 80 8.85 -10.78 -8.07
C GLN A 80 8.17 -9.49 -7.60
N VAL A 81 7.71 -8.71 -8.58
CA VAL A 81 6.86 -7.52 -8.39
C VAL A 81 5.50 -7.79 -9.00
N TYR A 82 4.43 -7.53 -8.26
CA TYR A 82 3.07 -7.83 -8.70
C TYR A 82 2.23 -6.56 -8.81
N VAL A 83 1.38 -6.52 -9.84
CA VAL A 83 0.35 -5.50 -10.03
C VAL A 83 -0.92 -6.12 -10.57
N THR A 84 -2.05 -5.46 -10.35
CA THR A 84 -3.35 -5.83 -10.95
C THR A 84 -3.75 -4.80 -12.00
N SER A 85 -4.41 -5.23 -13.05
CA SER A 85 -4.89 -4.36 -14.13
C SER A 85 -6.28 -4.79 -14.62
N GLN A 86 -6.98 -3.85 -15.25
CA GLN A 86 -8.21 -4.08 -15.98
C GLN A 86 -7.94 -3.91 -17.48
N VAL A 87 -8.38 -4.87 -18.28
CA VAL A 87 -8.33 -4.86 -19.74
C VAL A 87 -9.75 -4.94 -20.28
N GLY A 88 -10.02 -4.22 -21.37
CA GLY A 88 -11.33 -4.16 -22.00
C GLY A 88 -12.20 -3.00 -21.49
N ALA A 89 -13.50 -3.07 -21.77
CA ALA A 89 -14.44 -2.01 -21.44
C ALA A 89 -14.58 -1.85 -19.92
N GLY A 90 -14.62 -0.60 -19.46
CA GLY A 90 -15.01 -0.24 -18.11
C GLY A 90 -16.25 0.65 -18.17
N VAL A 91 -17.11 0.55 -17.17
CA VAL A 91 -18.25 1.46 -17.02
C VAL A 91 -17.80 2.63 -16.17
N ARG A 92 -17.69 3.82 -16.76
CA ARG A 92 -17.58 5.06 -15.99
C ARG A 92 -18.97 5.46 -15.52
N GLN A 93 -19.09 5.80 -14.26
CA GLN A 93 -20.35 6.31 -13.73
C GLN A 93 -20.55 7.76 -14.21
N PRO A 94 -21.59 8.08 -15.02
CA PRO A 94 -21.89 9.45 -15.35
C PRO A 94 -22.44 10.18 -14.11
N GLY A 95 -22.14 11.45 -13.96
CA GLY A 95 -22.74 12.31 -12.94
C GLY A 95 -21.75 13.11 -12.08
N ASN A 96 -22.28 13.73 -11.03
CA ASN A 96 -21.51 14.55 -10.10
C ASN A 96 -20.57 13.68 -9.26
N HIS A 97 -19.39 13.39 -9.76
CA HIS A 97 -18.33 12.86 -8.92
C HIS A 97 -17.96 13.91 -7.87
N PRO A 98 -17.69 13.52 -6.61
CA PRO A 98 -17.02 14.42 -5.69
C PRO A 98 -15.72 14.84 -6.37
N ARG A 99 -15.57 16.11 -6.68
CA ARG A 99 -14.32 16.62 -7.24
C ARG A 99 -13.25 16.41 -6.17
N LEU A 100 -12.26 15.58 -6.47
CA LEU A 100 -11.19 15.24 -5.55
C LEU A 100 -10.28 16.43 -5.26
N ALA A 101 -10.28 17.45 -6.12
CA ALA A 101 -9.67 18.75 -5.83
C ALA A 101 -10.50 19.87 -6.46
N GLN A 102 -10.87 20.87 -5.69
CA GLN A 102 -11.32 22.13 -6.26
C GLN A 102 -10.09 22.82 -6.89
N GLY A 103 -10.10 22.96 -8.21
CA GLY A 103 -9.09 23.70 -8.95
C GLY A 103 -8.05 22.86 -9.70
N ALA A 104 -8.04 21.55 -9.58
CA ALA A 104 -7.34 20.74 -10.58
C ALA A 104 -8.14 20.86 -11.88
N SER A 105 -7.75 21.79 -12.72
CA SER A 105 -8.15 21.81 -14.11
C SER A 105 -7.90 20.42 -14.68
N ALA A 106 -8.86 19.88 -15.39
CA ALA A 106 -8.72 18.67 -16.19
C ALA A 106 -7.71 18.84 -17.38
N ALA A 107 -6.79 19.78 -17.24
CA ALA A 107 -5.69 19.98 -18.16
C ALA A 107 -4.70 18.83 -17.97
N GLY A 108 -4.88 17.79 -18.75
CA GLY A 108 -4.02 16.62 -18.76
C GLY A 108 -4.71 15.29 -18.45
N SER A 109 -5.96 15.25 -18.00
CA SER A 109 -6.79 14.07 -18.20
C SER A 109 -7.15 13.99 -19.68
N GLY A 110 -6.16 13.71 -20.51
CA GLY A 110 -6.48 13.14 -21.81
C GLY A 110 -7.43 12.00 -21.48
N GLU A 111 -8.67 12.11 -21.93
CA GLU A 111 -9.59 11.00 -22.01
C GLU A 111 -8.88 9.85 -22.71
N ARG A 112 -8.04 9.15 -21.99
CA ARG A 112 -7.76 7.79 -22.33
C ARG A 112 -9.03 7.06 -21.93
N ALA A 113 -10.03 7.19 -22.82
CA ALA A 113 -11.13 6.28 -22.82
C ALA A 113 -10.54 4.91 -22.51
N LEU A 114 -11.17 4.16 -21.61
CA LEU A 114 -10.99 2.73 -21.52
C LEU A 114 -11.52 2.16 -22.85
N THR A 115 -10.88 2.56 -23.95
CA THR A 115 -11.15 2.01 -25.26
C THR A 115 -10.54 0.62 -25.23
N ALA A 116 -11.40 -0.36 -25.37
CA ALA A 116 -11.00 -1.69 -25.70
C ALA A 116 -9.90 -1.64 -26.77
N ALA A 117 -8.70 -2.04 -26.41
CA ALA A 117 -7.74 -2.43 -27.42
C ALA A 117 -8.28 -3.74 -28.03
N GLY A 118 -8.91 -3.61 -29.22
CA GLY A 118 -9.48 -4.74 -29.94
C GLY A 118 -10.90 -5.11 -29.49
N GLY A 119 -11.83 -5.04 -30.39
CA GLY A 119 -13.24 -5.40 -30.51
C GLY A 119 -13.95 -6.36 -29.55
N ASP A 120 -13.40 -6.73 -28.43
CA ASP A 120 -14.04 -7.53 -27.40
C ASP A 120 -14.78 -6.62 -26.42
N SER A 121 -16.11 -6.78 -26.34
CA SER A 121 -16.95 -6.09 -25.34
C SER A 121 -16.72 -6.57 -23.90
N LYS A 122 -15.84 -7.56 -23.69
CA LYS A 122 -15.55 -8.19 -22.41
C LYS A 122 -14.51 -7.44 -21.59
N THR A 123 -14.70 -7.44 -20.28
CA THR A 123 -13.74 -6.92 -19.32
C THR A 123 -12.98 -8.07 -18.69
N PHE A 124 -11.67 -7.91 -18.56
CA PHE A 124 -10.79 -8.88 -17.89
C PHE A 124 -10.04 -8.24 -16.74
N PHE A 125 -9.89 -8.99 -15.67
CA PHE A 125 -8.97 -8.71 -14.59
C PHE A 125 -7.67 -9.45 -14.82
N VAL A 126 -6.56 -8.77 -14.59
CA VAL A 126 -5.23 -9.29 -14.87
C VAL A 126 -4.35 -9.12 -13.64
N VAL A 127 -3.63 -10.17 -13.29
CA VAL A 127 -2.52 -10.13 -12.33
C VAL A 127 -1.25 -10.39 -13.10
N GLN A 128 -0.28 -9.47 -13.02
CA GLN A 128 1.02 -9.61 -13.66
C GLN A 128 2.13 -9.70 -12.62
N ALA A 129 3.09 -10.60 -12.84
CA ALA A 129 4.31 -10.70 -12.09
C ALA A 129 5.51 -10.38 -12.98
N PHE A 130 6.35 -9.49 -12.49
CA PHE A 130 7.57 -9.06 -13.16
C PHE A 130 8.78 -9.46 -12.32
N GLY A 131 9.89 -9.78 -12.97
CA GLY A 131 11.17 -9.99 -12.31
C GLY A 131 11.62 -8.70 -11.61
N ARG A 132 11.88 -8.76 -10.29
CA ARG A 132 12.33 -7.59 -9.52
C ARG A 132 13.63 -7.02 -10.04
N ALA A 133 14.53 -7.88 -10.54
CA ALA A 133 15.86 -7.48 -11.00
C ALA A 133 15.82 -6.74 -12.35
N ASP A 134 15.01 -7.20 -13.29
CA ASP A 134 15.09 -6.83 -14.71
C ASP A 134 13.75 -6.41 -15.35
N GLY A 135 12.64 -6.47 -14.62
CA GLY A 135 11.32 -6.08 -15.10
C GLY A 135 10.71 -6.99 -16.16
N LYS A 136 11.31 -8.17 -16.42
CA LYS A 136 10.72 -9.13 -17.34
C LYS A 136 9.39 -9.64 -16.84
N LEU A 137 8.38 -9.69 -17.70
CA LEU A 137 7.12 -10.37 -17.41
C LEU A 137 7.42 -11.86 -17.21
N LEU A 138 7.16 -12.37 -16.00
CA LEU A 138 7.34 -13.77 -15.65
C LEU A 138 6.10 -14.57 -15.95
N TRP A 139 4.94 -14.03 -15.60
CA TRP A 139 3.65 -14.62 -15.89
C TRP A 139 2.53 -13.57 -15.81
N GLU A 140 1.42 -13.90 -16.45
CA GLU A 140 0.17 -13.16 -16.41
C GLU A 140 -0.98 -14.12 -16.15
N HIS A 141 -1.81 -13.83 -15.15
CA HIS A 141 -3.08 -14.51 -14.93
C HIS A 141 -4.21 -13.59 -15.34
N ARG A 142 -5.10 -14.07 -16.20
CA ARG A 142 -6.25 -13.32 -16.72
C ARG A 142 -7.54 -14.05 -16.36
N MET A 143 -8.52 -13.33 -15.81
CA MET A 143 -9.86 -13.82 -15.56
C MET A 143 -10.90 -12.87 -16.15
N GLU A 144 -11.97 -13.38 -16.70
CA GLU A 144 -13.10 -12.57 -17.18
C GLU A 144 -13.86 -11.99 -15.98
N ALA A 145 -14.13 -10.69 -16.03
CA ALA A 145 -14.99 -10.04 -15.05
C ALA A 145 -16.41 -10.61 -15.16
N SER A 146 -17.00 -10.95 -14.05
CA SER A 146 -18.32 -11.58 -14.02
C SER A 146 -19.22 -10.93 -12.96
N GLY A 147 -20.54 -11.07 -13.17
CA GLY A 147 -21.54 -10.37 -12.38
C GLY A 147 -21.81 -8.97 -12.94
N GLU A 148 -22.45 -8.13 -12.14
CA GLU A 148 -22.69 -6.75 -12.47
C GLU A 148 -21.40 -5.95 -12.39
N LEU A 149 -21.08 -5.21 -13.46
CA LEU A 149 -19.89 -4.37 -13.50
C LEU A 149 -20.22 -3.00 -12.89
N PRO A 150 -19.61 -2.63 -11.75
CA PRO A 150 -19.89 -1.36 -11.13
C PRO A 150 -19.38 -0.19 -11.97
N GLY A 151 -20.12 0.92 -11.96
CA GLY A 151 -19.60 2.20 -12.43
C GLY A 151 -18.48 2.69 -11.53
N VAL A 152 -17.39 3.18 -12.12
CA VAL A 152 -16.21 3.62 -11.38
C VAL A 152 -15.92 5.11 -11.58
N HIS A 153 -15.21 5.71 -10.62
CA HIS A 153 -14.71 7.08 -10.72
C HIS A 153 -13.64 7.18 -11.82
N ASP A 154 -13.43 8.35 -12.42
CA ASP A 154 -12.41 8.60 -13.46
C ASP A 154 -10.96 8.41 -12.98
N LYS A 155 -10.71 8.50 -11.66
CA LYS A 155 -9.43 8.17 -11.01
C LYS A 155 -9.39 6.75 -10.42
N HIS A 156 -10.30 5.89 -10.83
CA HIS A 156 -10.47 4.54 -10.32
C HIS A 156 -10.76 3.56 -11.45
N ASN A 157 -10.61 2.27 -11.20
CA ASN A 157 -11.01 1.18 -12.08
C ASN A 157 -11.35 -0.06 -11.24
N MET A 158 -11.86 -1.10 -11.87
CA MET A 158 -12.27 -2.31 -11.17
C MET A 158 -11.09 -3.18 -10.66
N ALA A 159 -9.84 -2.82 -11.00
CA ALA A 159 -8.61 -3.46 -10.52
C ALA A 159 -7.77 -2.50 -9.63
N SER A 160 -8.41 -1.65 -8.83
CA SER A 160 -7.72 -0.68 -7.98
C SER A 160 -7.18 -1.27 -6.69
N SER A 161 -7.77 -2.34 -6.19
CA SER A 161 -7.26 -3.05 -5.01
C SER A 161 -5.84 -3.54 -5.26
N SER A 162 -4.92 -3.18 -4.38
CA SER A 162 -3.54 -3.66 -4.44
C SER A 162 -3.48 -5.12 -4.00
N PRO A 163 -2.71 -5.97 -4.66
CA PRO A 163 -2.54 -7.36 -4.22
C PRO A 163 -1.76 -7.41 -2.90
N VAL A 164 -1.76 -8.58 -2.26
CA VAL A 164 -0.94 -8.88 -1.08
C VAL A 164 -0.29 -10.24 -1.25
N SER A 165 0.92 -10.43 -0.69
CA SER A 165 1.65 -11.71 -0.76
C SER A 165 2.15 -12.14 0.62
N ASP A 166 2.14 -13.44 0.88
CA ASP A 166 2.77 -14.06 2.06
C ASP A 166 4.13 -14.70 1.74
N GLY A 167 4.69 -14.42 0.55
CA GLY A 167 5.93 -15.01 0.05
C GLY A 167 5.73 -16.33 -0.71
N ARG A 168 4.62 -17.01 -0.53
CA ARG A 168 4.26 -18.27 -1.22
C ARG A 168 3.14 -18.09 -2.22
N MET A 169 2.16 -17.26 -1.87
CA MET A 169 1.01 -16.93 -2.68
C MET A 169 0.85 -15.43 -2.83
N VAL A 170 0.15 -15.02 -3.88
CA VAL A 170 -0.33 -13.66 -4.08
C VAL A 170 -1.86 -13.70 -4.17
N TYR A 171 -2.49 -12.75 -3.47
CA TYR A 171 -3.95 -12.63 -3.39
C TYR A 171 -4.36 -11.33 -4.08
N ALA A 172 -5.24 -11.44 -5.07
CA ALA A 172 -5.76 -10.29 -5.82
C ALA A 172 -7.28 -10.23 -5.73
N TRP A 173 -7.82 -9.04 -5.52
CA TRP A 173 -9.24 -8.80 -5.32
C TRP A 173 -9.73 -7.67 -6.22
N PHE A 174 -10.95 -7.80 -6.75
CA PHE A 174 -11.48 -6.91 -7.77
C PHE A 174 -12.87 -6.38 -7.40
N ALA A 175 -13.26 -5.26 -8.00
CA ALA A 175 -14.47 -4.51 -7.62
C ALA A 175 -15.79 -5.27 -7.82
N THR A 176 -15.81 -6.36 -8.57
CA THR A 176 -16.95 -7.28 -8.70
C THR A 176 -17.09 -8.26 -7.52
N GLY A 177 -16.14 -8.25 -6.59
CA GLY A 177 -16.03 -9.23 -5.52
C GLY A 177 -15.31 -10.52 -5.92
N GLN A 178 -14.75 -10.61 -7.13
CA GLN A 178 -13.88 -11.71 -7.53
C GLN A 178 -12.54 -11.60 -6.80
N ILE A 179 -12.11 -12.72 -6.19
CA ILE A 179 -10.83 -12.85 -5.52
C ILE A 179 -10.13 -14.11 -5.97
N VAL A 180 -8.82 -14.05 -6.16
CA VAL A 180 -7.99 -15.18 -6.56
C VAL A 180 -6.73 -15.25 -5.71
N ALA A 181 -6.34 -16.45 -5.30
CA ALA A 181 -5.04 -16.79 -4.76
C ALA A 181 -4.24 -17.55 -5.81
N LEU A 182 -3.07 -17.02 -6.12
CA LEU A 182 -2.14 -17.57 -7.11
C LEU A 182 -0.85 -17.99 -6.42
N ASP A 183 -0.25 -19.08 -6.86
CA ASP A 183 1.11 -19.41 -6.45
C ASP A 183 2.14 -18.50 -7.18
N ARG A 184 3.40 -18.65 -6.85
CA ARG A 184 4.48 -17.83 -7.45
C ARG A 184 4.69 -18.05 -8.95
N THR A 185 4.05 -19.07 -9.53
CA THR A 185 4.08 -19.37 -10.97
C THR A 185 2.85 -18.83 -11.72
N GLY A 186 1.91 -18.20 -10.99
CA GLY A 186 0.67 -17.66 -11.54
C GLY A 186 -0.46 -18.71 -11.65
N LYS A 187 -0.26 -19.91 -11.10
CA LYS A 187 -1.30 -20.95 -11.07
C LYS A 187 -2.30 -20.67 -9.97
N VAL A 188 -3.59 -20.81 -10.29
CA VAL A 188 -4.68 -20.65 -9.32
C VAL A 188 -4.61 -21.76 -8.27
N VAL A 189 -4.54 -21.36 -7.00
CA VAL A 189 -4.67 -22.22 -5.84
C VAL A 189 -6.13 -22.32 -5.42
N TRP A 190 -6.78 -21.17 -5.27
CA TRP A 190 -8.22 -21.05 -5.06
C TRP A 190 -8.75 -19.72 -5.61
N ASN A 191 -10.04 -19.67 -5.87
CA ASN A 191 -10.75 -18.43 -6.20
C ASN A 191 -12.14 -18.42 -5.57
N ARG A 192 -12.70 -17.22 -5.41
CA ARG A 192 -14.07 -17.01 -4.92
C ARG A 192 -14.70 -15.81 -5.61
N HIS A 193 -16.01 -15.72 -5.55
CA HIS A 193 -16.77 -14.59 -6.05
C HIS A 193 -17.75 -14.07 -4.98
N LEU A 194 -17.25 -13.24 -4.08
CA LEU A 194 -18.02 -12.74 -2.92
C LEU A 194 -19.30 -12.00 -3.35
N GLY A 195 -19.25 -11.31 -4.50
CA GLY A 195 -20.42 -10.64 -5.07
C GLY A 195 -21.57 -11.59 -5.45
N LYS A 196 -21.28 -12.85 -5.75
CA LYS A 196 -22.31 -13.90 -6.03
C LYS A 196 -22.61 -14.76 -4.81
N GLU A 197 -21.61 -15.02 -3.98
CA GLU A 197 -21.73 -15.94 -2.84
C GLU A 197 -22.41 -15.29 -1.63
N ILE A 198 -22.22 -13.99 -1.43
CA ILE A 198 -22.69 -13.29 -0.23
C ILE A 198 -23.65 -12.16 -0.60
N SER A 199 -23.17 -11.16 -1.37
CA SER A 199 -23.94 -9.97 -1.70
C SER A 199 -23.30 -9.23 -2.86
N PRO A 200 -24.05 -8.68 -3.82
CA PRO A 200 -23.54 -7.77 -4.85
C PRO A 200 -22.75 -6.62 -4.24
N PHE A 201 -21.74 -6.13 -4.98
CA PHE A 201 -20.89 -5.01 -4.54
C PHE A 201 -21.48 -3.69 -5.05
N GLU A 202 -22.53 -3.22 -4.39
CA GLU A 202 -23.22 -1.99 -4.72
C GLU A 202 -22.60 -0.82 -3.92
N ILE A 203 -21.61 -0.18 -4.49
CA ILE A 203 -20.95 0.98 -3.91
C ILE A 203 -20.70 2.01 -5.00
N ASN A 204 -21.02 3.27 -4.71
CA ASN A 204 -20.74 4.36 -5.63
C ASN A 204 -19.26 4.39 -6.01
N TRP A 205 -18.95 4.54 -7.29
CA TRP A 205 -17.60 4.63 -7.86
C TRP A 205 -16.74 3.36 -7.78
N GLY A 206 -17.33 2.23 -7.41
CA GLY A 206 -16.64 0.93 -7.37
C GLY A 206 -15.87 0.64 -6.09
N HIS A 207 -15.69 -0.63 -5.81
CA HIS A 207 -14.95 -1.11 -4.64
C HIS A 207 -13.44 -1.00 -4.84
N SER A 208 -12.68 -0.60 -3.80
CA SER A 208 -11.22 -0.40 -3.86
C SER A 208 -10.44 -0.85 -2.63
N SER A 209 -11.11 -1.36 -1.60
CA SER A 209 -10.41 -1.92 -0.44
C SER A 209 -9.45 -3.03 -0.88
N SER A 210 -8.23 -3.02 -0.35
CA SER A 210 -7.24 -4.06 -0.61
C SER A 210 -7.37 -5.19 0.43
N PRO A 211 -7.02 -6.43 0.09
CA PRO A 211 -6.94 -7.49 1.07
C PRO A 211 -5.77 -7.26 2.04
N THR A 212 -5.92 -7.72 3.28
CA THR A 212 -4.87 -7.60 4.32
C THR A 212 -4.59 -8.97 4.91
N LEU A 213 -3.31 -9.34 5.03
CA LEU A 213 -2.88 -10.57 5.68
C LEU A 213 -2.64 -10.35 7.17
N HIS A 214 -3.09 -11.31 7.98
CA HIS A 214 -2.76 -11.41 9.40
C HIS A 214 -2.70 -12.88 9.84
N GLY A 215 -1.50 -13.36 10.15
CA GLY A 215 -1.29 -14.78 10.46
C GLY A 215 -1.76 -15.69 9.32
N ASN A 216 -2.73 -16.55 9.60
CA ASN A 216 -3.36 -17.43 8.59
C ASN A 216 -4.63 -16.83 7.96
N LEU A 217 -4.95 -15.58 8.28
CA LEU A 217 -6.15 -14.91 7.80
C LEU A 217 -5.86 -13.98 6.63
N LEU A 218 -6.76 -13.96 5.67
CA LEU A 218 -6.92 -12.93 4.67
C LEU A 218 -8.18 -12.14 5.01
N LEU A 219 -8.02 -10.84 5.33
CA LEU A 219 -9.05 -9.94 5.77
C LEU A 219 -9.59 -9.12 4.61
N LEU A 220 -10.90 -9.06 4.46
CA LEU A 220 -11.62 -8.43 3.35
C LEU A 220 -12.71 -7.52 3.90
N LEU A 221 -12.58 -6.20 3.68
CA LEU A 221 -13.60 -5.23 4.06
C LEU A 221 -14.61 -5.04 2.94
N CYS A 222 -15.84 -5.36 3.20
CA CYS A 222 -16.96 -5.28 2.28
C CYS A 222 -18.00 -4.27 2.81
N ASP A 223 -17.63 -2.98 2.88
CA ASP A 223 -18.52 -1.88 3.26
C ASP A 223 -19.22 -1.34 1.99
N HIS A 224 -20.34 -1.95 1.62
CA HIS A 224 -21.17 -1.63 0.48
C HIS A 224 -22.62 -2.07 0.72
N ALA A 225 -23.54 -1.67 -0.15
CA ALA A 225 -24.94 -2.16 -0.14
C ALA A 225 -25.02 -3.52 -0.87
N PRO A 226 -26.06 -4.31 -0.60
CA PRO A 226 -27.03 -4.15 0.45
C PRO A 226 -26.55 -4.59 1.83
N ALA A 227 -25.39 -5.25 1.93
CA ALA A 227 -24.84 -5.78 3.18
C ALA A 227 -23.40 -5.33 3.37
N SER A 228 -23.10 -4.78 4.56
CA SER A 228 -21.74 -4.42 4.94
C SER A 228 -21.17 -5.45 5.92
N TYR A 229 -19.95 -5.91 5.70
CA TYR A 229 -19.32 -6.92 6.55
C TYR A 229 -17.78 -6.85 6.48
N LEU A 230 -17.15 -7.33 7.54
CA LEU A 230 -15.72 -7.65 7.55
C LEU A 230 -15.58 -9.18 7.54
N LEU A 231 -14.86 -9.71 6.56
CA LEU A 231 -14.70 -11.13 6.33
C LEU A 231 -13.25 -11.55 6.57
N ALA A 232 -13.04 -12.59 7.34
CA ALA A 232 -11.78 -13.30 7.41
C ALA A 232 -11.92 -14.68 6.75
N VAL A 233 -11.01 -14.96 5.84
CA VAL A 233 -10.89 -16.28 5.22
C VAL A 233 -9.53 -16.89 5.56
N ASP A 234 -9.47 -18.20 5.62
CA ASP A 234 -8.22 -18.94 5.68
C ASP A 234 -7.46 -18.71 4.36
N LYS A 235 -6.26 -18.18 4.45
CA LYS A 235 -5.49 -17.77 3.26
C LYS A 235 -5.08 -18.93 2.36
N GLU A 236 -4.89 -20.13 2.90
CA GLU A 236 -4.49 -21.31 2.14
C GLU A 236 -5.65 -21.91 1.32
N THR A 237 -6.88 -21.80 1.84
CA THR A 237 -8.04 -22.48 1.27
C THR A 237 -9.14 -21.56 0.76
N GLY A 238 -9.12 -20.29 1.11
CA GLY A 238 -10.20 -19.33 0.84
C GLY A 238 -11.48 -19.57 1.66
N LYS A 239 -11.51 -20.54 2.56
CA LYS A 239 -12.70 -20.85 3.39
C LYS A 239 -12.91 -19.76 4.43
N GLN A 240 -14.18 -19.41 4.67
CA GLN A 240 -14.54 -18.45 5.71
C GLN A 240 -14.14 -18.99 7.08
N VAL A 241 -13.44 -18.16 7.84
CA VAL A 241 -13.12 -18.39 9.26
C VAL A 241 -14.17 -17.71 10.12
N TRP A 242 -14.39 -16.40 9.90
CA TRP A 242 -15.45 -15.65 10.54
C TRP A 242 -15.93 -14.50 9.63
N LYS A 243 -17.11 -13.99 9.92
CA LYS A 243 -17.69 -12.81 9.27
C LYS A 243 -18.36 -11.94 10.31
N ALA A 244 -17.90 -10.69 10.47
CA ALA A 244 -18.54 -9.69 11.30
C ALA A 244 -19.55 -8.91 10.48
N ASP A 245 -20.81 -8.92 10.90
CA ASP A 245 -21.86 -8.07 10.34
C ASP A 245 -21.61 -6.62 10.73
N ARG A 246 -21.66 -5.73 9.75
CA ARG A 246 -21.47 -4.29 9.93
C ARG A 246 -22.74 -3.48 9.61
N GLY A 247 -23.85 -4.16 9.41
CA GLY A 247 -25.15 -3.56 9.07
C GLY A 247 -25.37 -3.40 7.57
N LYS A 248 -26.11 -2.39 7.17
CA LYS A 248 -26.49 -2.15 5.78
C LYS A 248 -26.02 -0.78 5.30
N GLY A 249 -25.49 -0.73 4.08
CA GLY A 249 -25.23 0.52 3.37
C GLY A 249 -24.07 1.35 3.92
N ARG A 250 -23.17 0.80 4.71
CA ARG A 250 -21.92 1.48 5.03
C ARG A 250 -21.10 1.67 3.77
N THR A 251 -20.35 2.74 3.72
CA THR A 251 -19.46 3.02 2.60
C THR A 251 -18.03 3.16 3.10
N SER A 252 -17.12 2.40 2.51
CA SER A 252 -15.68 2.57 2.74
C SER A 252 -14.90 2.11 1.51
N TYR A 253 -13.89 2.88 1.18
CA TYR A 253 -12.87 2.54 0.18
C TYR A 253 -11.53 2.24 0.84
N SER A 254 -11.50 2.35 2.18
CA SER A 254 -10.31 2.11 3.00
C SER A 254 -9.97 0.63 3.07
N THR A 255 -8.72 0.34 3.32
CA THR A 255 -8.22 -1.01 3.56
C THR A 255 -8.16 -1.25 5.07
N PRO A 256 -8.61 -2.41 5.59
CA PRO A 256 -8.42 -2.75 6.98
C PRO A 256 -6.93 -2.90 7.30
N PHE A 257 -6.52 -2.50 8.50
CA PHE A 257 -5.14 -2.69 8.96
C PHE A 257 -5.14 -3.23 10.38
N VAL A 258 -4.07 -3.91 10.76
CA VAL A 258 -3.96 -4.58 12.04
C VAL A 258 -3.02 -3.80 12.96
N VAL A 259 -3.41 -3.69 14.22
CA VAL A 259 -2.61 -3.08 15.29
C VAL A 259 -2.54 -4.01 16.49
N GLU A 260 -1.47 -3.92 17.26
CA GLU A 260 -1.31 -4.67 18.49
C GLU A 260 -1.66 -3.77 19.69
N ALA A 261 -2.65 -4.15 20.48
CA ALA A 261 -3.07 -3.38 21.65
C ALA A 261 -3.57 -4.31 22.77
N GLY A 262 -3.12 -4.06 23.99
CA GLY A 262 -3.59 -4.82 25.15
C GLY A 262 -3.36 -6.33 25.07
N GLY A 263 -2.31 -6.76 24.36
CA GLY A 263 -1.96 -8.19 24.20
C GLY A 263 -2.81 -8.93 23.16
N ARG A 264 -3.50 -8.21 22.28
CA ARG A 264 -4.29 -8.78 21.19
C ARG A 264 -4.09 -8.00 19.89
N SER A 265 -4.35 -8.65 18.76
CA SER A 265 -4.40 -8.01 17.44
C SER A 265 -5.80 -7.46 17.18
N GLU A 266 -5.88 -6.17 16.83
CA GLU A 266 -7.12 -5.46 16.53
C GLU A 266 -7.12 -5.03 15.06
N ILE A 267 -8.21 -5.32 14.33
CA ILE A 267 -8.41 -4.91 12.95
C ILE A 267 -9.15 -3.57 12.94
N VAL A 268 -8.49 -2.54 12.46
CA VAL A 268 -9.04 -1.18 12.41
C VAL A 268 -9.57 -0.87 11.02
N VAL A 269 -10.76 -0.30 10.96
CA VAL A 269 -11.49 0.04 9.75
C VAL A 269 -11.94 1.48 9.76
N ASN A 270 -11.53 2.27 8.78
CA ASN A 270 -12.05 3.62 8.53
C ASN A 270 -13.33 3.52 7.67
N SER A 271 -14.48 3.83 8.22
CA SER A 271 -15.78 3.68 7.56
C SER A 271 -16.63 4.95 7.61
N SER A 272 -17.70 5.00 6.83
CA SER A 272 -18.57 6.18 6.73
C SER A 272 -19.22 6.60 8.04
N GLU A 273 -19.58 5.68 8.91
CA GLU A 273 -20.17 6.02 10.19
C GLU A 273 -19.15 6.48 11.21
N ARG A 274 -18.03 5.74 11.31
CA ARG A 274 -16.98 5.93 12.32
C ARG A 274 -15.77 5.05 12.00
N VAL A 275 -14.75 5.12 12.80
CA VAL A 275 -13.67 4.14 12.81
C VAL A 275 -14.04 3.03 13.80
N ASP A 276 -14.02 1.80 13.35
CA ASP A 276 -14.29 0.61 14.17
C ASP A 276 -13.02 -0.23 14.33
N ALA A 277 -12.90 -0.92 15.45
CA ALA A 277 -11.87 -1.93 15.67
C ALA A 277 -12.49 -3.27 16.08
N TYR A 278 -11.98 -4.34 15.50
CA TYR A 278 -12.46 -5.71 15.70
C TYR A 278 -11.35 -6.61 16.24
N ASP A 279 -11.71 -7.57 17.06
CA ASP A 279 -10.78 -8.62 17.47
C ASP A 279 -10.41 -9.49 16.23
N ALA A 280 -9.12 -9.62 15.95
CA ALA A 280 -8.65 -10.39 14.79
C ALA A 280 -8.97 -11.89 14.91
N LYS A 281 -9.18 -12.38 16.12
CA LYS A 281 -9.45 -13.80 16.40
C LYS A 281 -10.83 -14.24 15.90
N ASP A 282 -11.85 -13.41 16.12
CA ASP A 282 -13.25 -13.82 15.90
C ASP A 282 -14.15 -12.75 15.26
N GLY A 283 -13.62 -11.58 14.97
CA GLY A 283 -14.38 -10.47 14.37
C GLY A 283 -15.30 -9.73 15.35
N THR A 284 -15.17 -9.93 16.64
CA THR A 284 -15.95 -9.20 17.65
C THR A 284 -15.61 -7.71 17.60
N LEU A 285 -16.62 -6.83 17.54
CA LEU A 285 -16.43 -5.37 17.64
C LEU A 285 -15.91 -5.02 19.05
N LEU A 286 -14.76 -4.37 19.11
CA LEU A 286 -14.10 -3.99 20.34
C LEU A 286 -14.42 -2.58 20.77
N TRP A 287 -14.04 -1.62 19.93
CA TRP A 287 -14.22 -0.21 20.18
C TRP A 287 -14.48 0.55 18.89
N HIS A 288 -14.92 1.78 19.05
CA HIS A 288 -15.08 2.72 17.92
C HIS A 288 -14.71 4.14 18.34
N VAL A 289 -14.38 4.98 17.36
CA VAL A 289 -14.01 6.38 17.57
C VAL A 289 -14.48 7.28 16.44
N GLY A 290 -14.81 8.52 16.80
CA GLY A 290 -15.22 9.55 15.88
C GLY A 290 -16.65 9.41 15.39
N GLY A 291 -17.06 10.35 14.52
CA GLY A 291 -18.40 10.43 13.94
C GLY A 291 -18.43 10.09 12.44
N SER A 292 -19.57 10.30 11.84
CA SER A 292 -19.81 10.05 10.42
C SER A 292 -18.92 10.91 9.52
N ASN A 293 -18.46 10.32 8.43
CA ASN A 293 -17.80 11.00 7.34
C ASN A 293 -18.10 10.27 6.03
N GLN A 294 -18.38 11.00 4.96
CA GLN A 294 -18.69 10.39 3.68
C GLN A 294 -17.40 9.88 2.99
N PHE A 295 -17.49 8.73 2.32
CA PHE A 295 -16.50 8.19 1.39
C PHE A 295 -15.06 8.13 1.95
N PRO A 296 -14.81 7.51 3.11
CA PRO A 296 -13.46 7.38 3.65
C PRO A 296 -12.59 6.48 2.75
N ILE A 297 -11.41 6.99 2.39
CA ILE A 297 -10.41 6.30 1.56
C ILE A 297 -9.13 6.03 2.37
N PRO A 298 -8.58 7.01 3.15
CA PRO A 298 -7.29 6.84 3.80
C PRO A 298 -7.27 5.70 4.80
N VAL A 299 -6.10 5.08 4.91
CA VAL A 299 -5.78 4.06 5.92
C VAL A 299 -4.93 4.68 7.02
N GLY A 300 -5.05 4.17 8.23
CA GLY A 300 -4.21 4.60 9.34
C GLY A 300 -2.77 4.14 9.19
N SER A 301 -1.85 4.88 9.81
CA SER A 301 -0.46 4.47 10.05
C SER A 301 -0.32 4.18 11.54
N TYR A 302 0.11 2.97 11.89
CA TYR A 302 0.30 2.57 13.27
C TYR A 302 1.79 2.56 13.62
N GLU A 303 2.14 3.27 14.66
CA GLU A 303 3.52 3.33 15.14
C GLU A 303 3.56 3.68 16.64
N ASN A 304 4.40 3.00 17.40
CA ASN A 304 4.65 3.26 18.81
C ASN A 304 3.36 3.33 19.67
N GLY A 305 2.40 2.42 19.45
CA GLY A 305 1.14 2.37 20.17
C GLY A 305 0.13 3.46 19.81
N MET A 306 0.33 4.16 18.69
CA MET A 306 -0.56 5.22 18.21
C MET A 306 -0.96 5.01 16.76
N ILE A 307 -2.23 5.22 16.47
CA ILE A 307 -2.79 5.24 15.12
C ILE A 307 -2.88 6.70 14.66
N TYR A 308 -2.27 7.03 13.53
CA TYR A 308 -2.42 8.32 12.85
C TYR A 308 -3.26 8.15 11.61
N MET A 309 -4.37 8.86 11.49
CA MET A 309 -5.29 8.68 10.39
C MET A 309 -6.03 9.93 9.97
N SER A 310 -6.40 9.98 8.69
CA SER A 310 -7.33 10.94 8.11
C SER A 310 -8.70 10.28 7.97
N ARG A 311 -9.75 11.04 8.25
CA ARG A 311 -11.12 10.61 7.95
C ARG A 311 -11.46 10.80 6.47
N GLY A 312 -10.67 11.57 5.74
CA GLY A 312 -10.76 11.75 4.29
C GLY A 312 -11.69 12.85 3.84
N TYR A 313 -12.84 12.53 3.29
CA TYR A 313 -13.74 13.37 2.51
C TYR A 313 -13.87 14.83 2.97
N ARG A 314 -13.72 15.77 2.02
CA ARG A 314 -13.81 17.23 2.17
C ARG A 314 -12.89 17.81 3.26
N SER A 315 -11.64 17.36 3.28
CA SER A 315 -10.66 17.77 4.30
C SER A 315 -11.13 17.49 5.73
N GLY A 316 -11.82 16.37 5.94
CA GLY A 316 -12.28 15.93 7.25
C GLY A 316 -11.17 15.88 8.31
N PRO A 317 -11.46 15.53 9.54
CA PRO A 317 -10.44 15.56 10.57
C PRO A 317 -9.33 14.55 10.31
N TYR A 318 -8.13 14.87 10.77
CA TYR A 318 -7.08 13.90 11.00
C TYR A 318 -6.72 13.88 12.49
N MET A 319 -6.30 12.72 12.97
CA MET A 319 -6.18 12.50 14.40
C MET A 319 -5.14 11.44 14.76
N ALA A 320 -4.72 11.46 16.02
CA ALA A 320 -3.99 10.37 16.66
C ALA A 320 -4.89 9.67 17.68
N VAL A 321 -4.98 8.35 17.59
CA VAL A 321 -5.84 7.52 18.44
C VAL A 321 -5.00 6.40 19.07
N ARG A 322 -5.13 6.22 20.39
CA ARG A 322 -4.59 5.03 21.06
C ARG A 322 -5.53 3.87 20.80
N PRO A 323 -5.05 2.74 20.23
CA PRO A 323 -5.87 1.55 20.10
C PRO A 323 -6.19 0.95 21.46
N GLY A 324 -7.15 0.01 21.49
CA GLY A 324 -7.61 -0.64 22.71
C GLY A 324 -8.83 0.00 23.33
N GLY A 325 -9.33 -0.62 24.40
CA GLY A 325 -10.56 -0.22 25.08
C GLY A 325 -11.78 -1.02 24.64
N ARG A 326 -12.97 -0.49 24.95
CA ARG A 326 -14.28 -1.08 24.65
C ARG A 326 -15.32 0.02 24.39
N GLY A 327 -16.22 -0.20 23.46
CA GLY A 327 -17.30 0.73 23.14
C GLY A 327 -16.81 2.04 22.51
N ASP A 328 -17.44 3.16 22.83
CA ASP A 328 -17.04 4.47 22.33
C ASP A 328 -15.83 4.99 23.13
N VAL A 329 -14.69 5.10 22.43
CA VAL A 329 -13.43 5.59 23.02
C VAL A 329 -13.10 7.02 22.57
N SER A 330 -14.03 7.74 21.96
CA SER A 330 -13.79 9.09 21.40
C SER A 330 -13.28 10.08 22.46
N ALA A 331 -13.80 10.01 23.69
CA ALA A 331 -13.42 10.90 24.79
C ALA A 331 -12.10 10.50 25.49
N THR A 332 -11.69 9.23 25.38
CA THR A 332 -10.58 8.67 26.18
C THR A 332 -9.32 8.38 25.37
N ASN A 333 -9.48 7.97 24.12
CA ASN A 333 -8.36 7.44 23.33
C ASN A 333 -7.85 8.41 22.25
N VAL A 334 -8.61 9.47 21.90
CA VAL A 334 -8.12 10.50 20.99
C VAL A 334 -7.08 11.35 21.68
N ALA A 335 -5.82 11.22 21.26
CA ALA A 335 -4.72 11.99 21.85
C ALA A 335 -4.75 13.45 21.36
N TRP A 336 -5.05 13.64 20.09
CA TRP A 336 -5.29 14.94 19.47
C TRP A 336 -6.09 14.76 18.17
N GLN A 337 -6.80 15.83 17.76
CA GLN A 337 -7.54 15.90 16.52
C GLN A 337 -7.45 17.30 15.94
N VAL A 338 -7.27 17.38 14.62
CA VAL A 338 -7.32 18.62 13.84
C VAL A 338 -8.48 18.52 12.86
N SER A 339 -9.35 19.51 12.89
CA SER A 339 -10.66 19.46 12.21
C SER A 339 -10.59 19.56 10.70
N THR A 340 -9.54 20.19 10.15
CA THR A 340 -9.42 20.52 8.73
C THR A 340 -8.00 20.33 8.19
N GLY A 341 -7.88 20.20 6.85
CA GLY A 341 -6.57 20.09 6.21
C GLY A 341 -6.11 18.65 5.96
N ALA A 342 -6.94 17.67 6.32
CA ALA A 342 -6.67 16.27 6.02
C ALA A 342 -6.65 15.99 4.52
N PRO A 343 -5.84 15.05 4.04
CA PRO A 343 -5.96 14.51 2.70
C PRO A 343 -7.26 13.72 2.55
N TYR A 344 -7.88 13.79 1.38
CA TYR A 344 -9.07 13.01 1.05
C TYR A 344 -8.72 11.57 0.64
N VAL A 345 -7.74 11.41 -0.26
CA VAL A 345 -7.40 10.11 -0.85
C VAL A 345 -6.12 9.54 -0.22
N SER A 346 -5.06 10.35 -0.16
CA SER A 346 -3.75 9.97 0.35
C SER A 346 -3.79 9.64 1.84
N SER A 347 -3.12 8.56 2.24
CA SER A 347 -2.95 8.20 3.66
C SER A 347 -1.80 8.96 4.29
N LEU A 348 -1.82 9.08 5.61
CA LEU A 348 -0.73 9.67 6.39
C LEU A 348 0.44 8.70 6.51
N VAL A 349 1.67 9.21 6.66
CA VAL A 349 2.83 8.41 7.05
C VAL A 349 3.47 9.00 8.30
N HIS A 350 3.61 8.18 9.35
CA HIS A 350 4.40 8.53 10.51
C HIS A 350 5.86 8.13 10.29
N TYR A 351 6.78 9.07 10.49
CA TYR A 351 8.20 8.79 10.38
C TYR A 351 9.02 9.75 11.25
N ARG A 352 9.92 9.20 12.09
CA ARG A 352 10.82 9.97 12.97
C ARG A 352 10.11 11.05 13.82
N GLY A 353 8.98 10.67 14.46
CA GLY A 353 8.25 11.54 15.38
C GLY A 353 7.38 12.62 14.71
N ARG A 354 7.23 12.57 13.41
CA ARG A 354 6.35 13.45 12.64
C ARG A 354 5.37 12.65 11.80
N VAL A 355 4.21 13.23 11.54
CA VAL A 355 3.21 12.72 10.59
C VAL A 355 3.28 13.59 9.34
N TYR A 356 3.56 12.96 8.20
CA TYR A 356 3.63 13.63 6.91
C TYR A 356 2.38 13.33 6.09
N MET A 357 1.91 14.32 5.36
CA MET A 357 0.75 14.20 4.50
C MET A 357 0.83 15.14 3.28
N ALA A 358 0.17 14.74 2.21
CA ALA A 358 -0.09 15.54 1.03
C ALA A 358 -1.60 15.62 0.82
N ASN A 359 -2.17 16.80 0.76
CA ASN A 359 -3.60 16.94 0.49
C ASN A 359 -3.90 17.10 -1.02
N ASP A 360 -5.18 17.04 -1.34
CA ASP A 360 -5.68 17.01 -2.71
C ASP A 360 -5.51 18.33 -3.48
N VAL A 361 -5.08 19.39 -2.80
CA VAL A 361 -4.83 20.71 -3.41
C VAL A 361 -3.33 21.09 -3.43
N GLY A 362 -2.46 20.07 -3.28
CA GLY A 362 -1.03 20.25 -3.43
C GLY A 362 -0.29 20.81 -2.22
N VAL A 363 -0.85 20.66 -1.03
CA VAL A 363 -0.19 21.09 0.20
C VAL A 363 0.44 19.90 0.91
N LEU A 364 1.77 19.95 1.05
CA LEU A 364 2.55 19.04 1.86
C LEU A 364 2.67 19.57 3.27
N SER A 365 2.55 18.72 4.28
CA SER A 365 2.63 19.14 5.68
C SER A 365 3.37 18.12 6.53
N ALA A 366 4.08 18.61 7.55
CA ALA A 366 4.57 17.79 8.65
C ALA A 366 3.93 18.28 9.95
N ILE A 367 3.43 17.30 10.71
CA ILE A 367 2.72 17.48 11.97
C ILE A 367 3.55 16.82 13.06
N ASP A 368 3.69 17.45 14.21
CA ASP A 368 4.27 16.81 15.40
C ASP A 368 3.36 15.65 15.84
N ALA A 369 3.92 14.47 15.90
CA ALA A 369 3.15 13.26 16.15
C ALA A 369 2.56 13.19 17.57
N LYS A 370 3.14 13.89 18.55
CA LYS A 370 2.67 13.88 19.93
C LYS A 370 1.55 14.87 20.17
N THR A 371 1.60 16.04 19.52
CA THR A 371 0.73 17.17 19.84
C THR A 371 -0.29 17.51 18.76
N GLY A 372 -0.10 17.02 17.52
CA GLY A 372 -0.91 17.41 16.37
C GLY A 372 -0.60 18.82 15.85
N ALA A 373 0.40 19.51 16.42
CA ALA A 373 0.80 20.83 15.96
C ALA A 373 1.51 20.76 14.61
N ARG A 374 1.17 21.69 13.72
CA ARG A 374 1.84 21.79 12.44
C ARG A 374 3.27 22.29 12.61
N VAL A 375 4.25 21.48 12.17
CA VAL A 375 5.68 21.80 12.18
C VAL A 375 6.03 22.69 10.99
N TRP A 376 5.60 22.30 9.80
CA TRP A 376 5.73 23.08 8.57
C TRP A 376 4.66 22.70 7.55
N GLN A 377 4.51 23.54 6.54
CA GLN A 377 3.61 23.37 5.42
C GLN A 377 4.23 24.01 4.18
N GLU A 378 4.17 23.30 3.05
CA GLU A 378 4.71 23.73 1.77
C GLU A 378 3.68 23.48 0.68
N ARG A 379 3.53 24.43 -0.24
CA ARG A 379 2.65 24.28 -1.40
C ARG A 379 3.45 23.86 -2.62
N THR A 380 2.94 22.84 -3.31
CA THR A 380 3.47 22.38 -4.60
C THR A 380 2.44 22.59 -5.70
N SER A 381 2.84 22.43 -6.95
CA SER A 381 1.95 22.42 -8.11
C SER A 381 1.18 21.10 -8.28
N GLY A 382 1.55 20.05 -7.52
CA GLY A 382 0.99 18.70 -7.68
C GLY A 382 -0.38 18.52 -7.03
N VAL A 383 -1.09 17.51 -7.49
CA VAL A 383 -2.27 16.91 -6.85
C VAL A 383 -1.88 15.50 -6.44
N PHE A 384 -2.30 15.04 -5.27
CA PHE A 384 -1.80 13.79 -4.70
C PHE A 384 -2.94 12.82 -4.38
N SER A 385 -2.98 11.70 -5.12
CA SER A 385 -3.80 10.52 -4.79
C SER A 385 -2.95 9.42 -4.14
N ALA A 386 -1.69 9.27 -4.59
CA ALA A 386 -0.75 8.33 -4.00
C ALA A 386 -0.44 8.68 -2.54
N SER A 387 -0.38 7.66 -1.69
CA SER A 387 0.11 7.82 -0.32
C SER A 387 1.64 7.97 -0.31
N PRO A 388 2.19 8.87 0.50
CA PRO A 388 3.64 9.03 0.61
C PRO A 388 4.28 7.78 1.21
N VAL A 389 5.55 7.58 0.86
CA VAL A 389 6.41 6.57 1.49
C VAL A 389 7.64 7.25 2.11
N ALA A 390 8.12 6.67 3.21
CA ALA A 390 9.22 7.20 3.99
C ALA A 390 10.35 6.18 4.13
N ALA A 391 11.58 6.62 3.91
CA ALA A 391 12.78 5.82 4.14
C ALA A 391 14.03 6.71 4.12
N ASP A 392 15.13 6.25 4.70
CA ASP A 392 16.46 6.84 4.56
C ASP A 392 16.50 8.35 4.88
N GLY A 393 15.71 8.79 5.89
CA GLY A 393 15.61 10.21 6.23
C GLY A 393 14.85 11.09 5.23
N LYS A 394 14.07 10.47 4.35
CA LYS A 394 13.36 11.14 3.25
C LYS A 394 11.90 10.75 3.22
N ILE A 395 11.07 11.63 2.66
CA ILE A 395 9.68 11.37 2.31
C ILE A 395 9.53 11.56 0.80
N TYR A 396 8.90 10.59 0.15
CA TYR A 396 8.63 10.60 -1.28
C TYR A 396 7.13 10.84 -1.51
N PHE A 397 6.79 11.97 -2.11
CA PHE A 397 5.42 12.36 -2.47
C PHE A 397 5.25 12.26 -3.97
N LEU A 398 4.53 11.26 -4.44
CA LEU A 398 4.22 11.06 -5.86
C LEU A 398 2.92 11.77 -6.23
N SER A 399 3.01 12.73 -7.15
CA SER A 399 1.84 13.45 -7.66
C SER A 399 1.16 12.70 -8.80
N GLU A 400 -0.06 13.11 -9.13
CA GLU A 400 -0.85 12.53 -10.23
C GLU A 400 -0.23 12.76 -11.62
N THR A 401 0.65 13.74 -11.77
CA THR A 401 1.37 13.98 -13.03
C THR A 401 2.56 13.04 -13.23
N GLY A 402 2.93 12.27 -12.21
CA GLY A 402 4.13 11.42 -12.21
C GLY A 402 5.38 12.10 -11.64
N GLU A 403 5.26 13.36 -11.22
CA GLU A 403 6.33 14.03 -10.48
C GLU A 403 6.41 13.49 -9.04
N THR A 404 7.59 13.11 -8.61
CA THR A 404 7.89 12.76 -7.22
C THR A 404 8.68 13.88 -6.57
N VAL A 405 8.13 14.48 -5.51
CA VAL A 405 8.82 15.41 -4.64
C VAL A 405 9.51 14.64 -3.52
N VAL A 406 10.83 14.75 -3.42
CA VAL A 406 11.64 14.14 -2.36
C VAL A 406 11.96 15.18 -1.32
N LEU A 407 11.50 14.97 -0.09
CA LEU A 407 11.72 15.89 1.03
C LEU A 407 12.67 15.30 2.06
N SER A 408 13.51 16.14 2.67
CA SER A 408 14.28 15.81 3.86
C SER A 408 13.37 15.76 5.09
N THR A 409 13.61 14.81 6.01
CA THR A 409 12.98 14.83 7.34
C THR A 409 13.60 15.83 8.31
N GLU A 410 14.75 16.41 7.99
CA GLU A 410 15.41 17.42 8.83
C GLU A 410 14.73 18.80 8.77
N GLY A 411 13.93 19.07 7.71
CA GLY A 411 13.21 20.33 7.53
C GLY A 411 12.37 20.33 6.25
N PRO A 412 11.70 21.44 5.88
CA PRO A 412 10.89 21.54 4.67
C PRO A 412 11.73 21.64 3.38
N SER A 413 12.93 21.06 3.38
CA SER A 413 13.84 21.15 2.24
C SER A 413 13.48 20.11 1.19
N ILE A 414 13.12 20.59 0.00
CA ILE A 414 12.97 19.74 -1.19
C ILE A 414 14.38 19.35 -1.65
N ILE A 415 14.68 18.05 -1.61
CA ILE A 415 15.95 17.48 -2.09
C ILE A 415 15.94 17.38 -3.61
N ALA A 416 14.82 16.93 -4.19
CA ALA A 416 14.69 16.72 -5.62
C ALA A 416 13.22 16.75 -6.06
N ARG A 417 13.03 17.00 -7.37
CA ARG A 417 11.79 16.77 -8.11
C ARG A 417 12.12 15.87 -9.28
N ASN A 418 11.39 14.78 -9.41
CA ASN A 418 11.68 13.72 -10.37
C ASN A 418 10.41 13.44 -11.17
N ASP A 419 10.49 13.53 -12.49
CA ASP A 419 9.33 13.33 -13.36
C ASP A 419 9.53 12.11 -14.25
N LEU A 420 8.52 11.22 -14.26
CA LEU A 420 8.48 10.06 -15.14
C LEU A 420 7.77 10.32 -16.47
N GLY A 421 7.14 11.48 -16.63
CA GLY A 421 6.43 11.88 -17.85
C GLY A 421 5.13 11.10 -18.09
N GLU A 422 4.61 10.39 -17.09
CA GLU A 422 3.38 9.62 -17.16
C GLU A 422 2.55 9.81 -15.91
N ARG A 423 1.23 9.87 -16.03
CA ARG A 423 0.30 9.96 -14.90
C ARG A 423 0.47 8.77 -13.95
N ALA A 424 0.46 9.05 -12.63
CA ALA A 424 0.62 8.05 -11.59
C ALA A 424 -0.36 8.29 -10.43
N LEU A 425 -1.14 7.30 -10.07
CA LEU A 425 -2.11 7.37 -8.96
C LEU A 425 -1.78 6.37 -7.84
N ALA A 426 -0.99 5.35 -8.18
CA ALA A 426 -0.60 4.28 -7.26
C ALA A 426 0.49 4.74 -6.29
N SER A 427 0.42 4.31 -5.03
CA SER A 427 1.49 4.55 -4.06
C SER A 427 2.75 3.76 -4.44
N PRO A 428 3.96 4.33 -4.26
CA PRO A 428 5.21 3.64 -4.53
C PRO A 428 5.44 2.46 -3.58
N ALA A 429 6.30 1.51 -4.00
CA ALA A 429 6.85 0.46 -3.16
C ALA A 429 8.38 0.60 -3.08
N ILE A 430 8.98 0.18 -1.95
CA ILE A 430 10.42 0.25 -1.72
C ILE A 430 10.94 -1.16 -1.46
N SER A 431 11.90 -1.62 -2.27
CA SER A 431 12.54 -2.92 -2.07
C SER A 431 13.89 -3.01 -2.80
N GLY A 432 14.92 -3.48 -2.12
CA GLY A 432 16.23 -3.77 -2.70
C GLY A 432 16.96 -2.52 -3.21
N GLY A 433 16.88 -1.42 -2.47
CA GLY A 433 17.50 -0.15 -2.84
C GLY A 433 16.79 0.59 -3.99
N ARG A 434 15.63 0.09 -4.42
CA ARG A 434 14.83 0.65 -5.51
C ARG A 434 13.47 1.14 -5.04
N ILE A 435 12.90 2.06 -5.81
CA ILE A 435 11.52 2.50 -5.67
C ILE A 435 10.76 2.03 -6.91
N PHE A 436 9.68 1.28 -6.70
CA PHE A 436 8.80 0.79 -7.77
C PHE A 436 7.62 1.73 -7.88
N ILE A 437 7.44 2.30 -9.07
CA ILE A 437 6.40 3.30 -9.35
C ILE A 437 5.55 2.79 -10.52
N ARG A 438 4.25 2.67 -10.28
CA ARG A 438 3.28 2.37 -11.32
C ARG A 438 2.70 3.66 -11.89
N THR A 439 2.74 3.78 -13.18
CA THR A 439 2.05 4.81 -13.97
C THR A 439 0.87 4.20 -14.72
N ASP A 440 0.16 5.00 -15.52
CA ASP A 440 -0.97 4.51 -16.34
C ASP A 440 -0.57 3.40 -17.32
N GLY A 441 0.63 3.46 -17.88
CA GLY A 441 1.08 2.52 -18.91
C GLY A 441 2.21 1.59 -18.50
N HIS A 442 2.94 1.92 -17.44
CA HIS A 442 4.18 1.22 -17.12
C HIS A 442 4.39 1.00 -15.63
N LEU A 443 5.23 0.02 -15.34
CA LEU A 443 5.87 -0.17 -14.04
C LEU A 443 7.35 0.20 -14.17
N PHE A 444 7.80 1.12 -13.34
CA PHE A 444 9.19 1.56 -13.28
C PHE A 444 9.87 1.03 -12.01
N ALA A 445 11.12 0.63 -12.13
CA ALA A 445 12.03 0.49 -11.00
C ALA A 445 13.08 1.58 -11.09
N VAL A 446 13.06 2.53 -10.15
CA VAL A 446 14.03 3.62 -10.09
C VAL A 446 15.08 3.33 -9.02
N GLY A 447 16.33 3.67 -9.31
CA GLY A 447 17.51 3.31 -8.53
C GLY A 447 18.39 2.31 -9.28
N LYS A 448 19.50 1.91 -8.64
CA LYS A 448 20.50 1.01 -9.24
C LYS A 448 20.10 -0.46 -9.15
#